data_193502ade6422dbd05fe2ad6a39406f4
#
_entry.id   193502ade6422dbd05fe2ad6a39406f4
#
_cell.length_a   1.000
_cell.length_b   1.000
_cell.length_c   1.000
_cell.angle_alpha   90.00
_cell.angle_beta   90.00
_cell.angle_gamma   90.00
#
_symmetry.space_group_name_H-M   'P 1'
#
loop_
_entity.id
_entity.type
_entity.pdbx_description
1 polymer ?
#
loop_
_entity_poly.entity_id
_entity_poly.type
_entity_poly.pdbx_seq_one_letter_code
_entity_poly.pdbx_strand_id
1 'polypeptide(L)'
;PICFDENTTIREILACKKEREFNFHSFLLTDSQHRLAGILTKNDFDFCENHALKAKQIMTRKLITGDPKTSLREAYRIMEENKKKVLPLVDRDGKIKGLYTFSDVKRILFGDSKTFNVDKNGRLRVAAAVGVYDDAFERVKHLIREKVDLVIIDTAHGDSKGVIETLK
;
A
#
# COMPACT_ATOMS: atom_id res chain seq x y z
N PRO A 1 0.60 7.71 -0.57
CA PRO A 1 1.96 7.29 -0.88
C PRO A 1 2.97 7.90 0.08
N ILE A 2 4.15 7.24 0.23
CA ILE A 2 5.26 7.78 1.01
C ILE A 2 6.00 8.76 0.12
N CYS A 3 6.20 9.97 0.62
CA CYS A 3 6.88 11.06 -0.08
C CYS A 3 8.02 11.61 0.78
N PHE A 4 9.06 12.12 0.14
CA PHE A 4 10.14 12.85 0.77
C PHE A 4 10.25 14.25 0.16
N ASP A 5 10.81 15.21 0.90
CA ASP A 5 11.19 16.50 0.35
C ASP A 5 12.36 16.31 -0.65
N GLU A 6 12.35 17.05 -1.76
CA GLU A 6 13.37 16.95 -2.80
C GLU A 6 14.78 17.31 -2.32
N ASN A 7 14.90 18.01 -1.18
CA ASN A 7 16.16 18.34 -0.55
C ASN A 7 16.66 17.30 0.46
N THR A 8 15.87 16.25 0.75
CA THR A 8 16.29 15.11 1.57
C THR A 8 17.48 14.39 0.90
N THR A 9 18.47 14.00 1.65
CA THR A 9 19.62 13.26 1.12
C THR A 9 19.27 11.80 0.83
N ILE A 10 19.99 11.20 -0.11
CA ILE A 10 19.83 9.77 -0.43
C ILE A 10 20.09 8.91 0.80
N ARG A 11 21.06 9.29 1.65
CA ARG A 11 21.35 8.60 2.91
C ARG A 11 20.15 8.57 3.85
N GLU A 12 19.46 9.70 4.03
CA GLU A 12 18.29 9.80 4.90
C GLU A 12 17.13 8.96 4.35
N ILE A 13 16.89 8.96 3.03
CA ILE A 13 15.86 8.14 2.39
C ILE A 13 16.15 6.64 2.60
N LEU A 14 17.39 6.22 2.40
CA LEU A 14 17.81 4.82 2.59
C LEU A 14 17.74 4.40 4.08
N ALA A 15 18.09 5.29 5.00
CA ALA A 15 17.96 5.05 6.44
C ALA A 15 16.48 4.85 6.83
N CYS A 16 15.60 5.75 6.40
CA CYS A 16 14.14 5.64 6.61
C CYS A 16 13.58 4.36 6.00
N LYS A 17 14.03 4.00 4.78
CA LYS A 17 13.62 2.75 4.13
C LYS A 17 13.98 1.53 4.97
N LYS A 18 15.20 1.49 5.52
CA LYS A 18 15.70 0.39 6.37
C LYS A 18 14.95 0.34 7.70
N GLU A 19 14.83 1.47 8.38
CA GLU A 19 14.15 1.58 9.68
C GLU A 19 12.69 1.14 9.63
N ARG A 20 11.98 1.53 8.55
CA ARG A 20 10.57 1.20 8.36
C ARG A 20 10.33 -0.07 7.53
N GLU A 21 11.37 -0.81 7.22
CA GLU A 21 11.34 -2.08 6.49
C GLU A 21 10.55 -2.02 5.17
N PHE A 22 10.66 -0.88 4.43
CA PHE A 22 9.98 -0.75 3.15
C PHE A 22 10.55 -1.71 2.12
N ASN A 23 9.70 -2.59 1.59
CA ASN A 23 10.04 -3.57 0.55
C ASN A 23 9.92 -3.05 -0.89
N PHE A 24 9.61 -1.76 -1.07
CA PHE A 24 9.53 -1.08 -2.37
C PHE A 24 10.69 -0.08 -2.56
N HIS A 25 10.89 0.37 -3.82
CA HIS A 25 12.05 1.16 -4.22
C HIS A 25 11.67 2.40 -5.02
N SER A 26 10.38 2.79 -5.03
CA SER A 26 9.94 3.99 -5.74
C SER A 26 9.39 4.98 -4.74
N PHE A 27 10.00 6.17 -4.68
CA PHE A 27 9.62 7.22 -3.74
C PHE A 27 9.30 8.51 -4.50
N LEU A 28 8.14 9.06 -4.23
CA LEU A 28 7.76 10.36 -4.78
C LEU A 28 8.46 11.48 -3.99
N LEU A 29 8.86 12.51 -4.71
CA LEU A 29 9.51 13.68 -4.12
C LEU A 29 8.62 14.89 -4.29
N THR A 30 8.59 15.73 -3.26
CA THR A 30 7.82 16.97 -3.25
C THR A 30 8.71 18.19 -3.11
N ASP A 31 8.26 19.30 -3.68
CA ASP A 31 8.87 20.60 -3.47
C ASP A 31 8.44 21.23 -2.12
N SER A 32 8.91 22.44 -1.83
CA SER A 32 8.57 23.19 -0.61
C SER A 32 7.09 23.56 -0.50
N GLN A 33 6.32 23.46 -1.59
CA GLN A 33 4.86 23.68 -1.62
C GLN A 33 4.07 22.37 -1.59
N HIS A 34 4.74 21.26 -1.29
CA HIS A 34 4.17 19.90 -1.29
C HIS A 34 3.61 19.44 -2.64
N ARG A 35 4.10 20.00 -3.75
CA ARG A 35 3.77 19.55 -5.10
C ARG A 35 4.74 18.48 -5.56
N LEU A 36 4.28 17.61 -6.44
CA LEU A 36 5.12 16.54 -7.03
C LEU A 36 6.28 17.17 -7.83
N ALA A 37 7.51 16.95 -7.36
CA ALA A 37 8.74 17.44 -7.97
C ALA A 37 9.45 16.36 -8.80
N GLY A 38 9.34 15.10 -8.43
CA GLY A 38 10.03 14.01 -9.09
C GLY A 38 9.78 12.65 -8.45
N ILE A 39 10.50 11.64 -8.96
CA ILE A 39 10.51 10.29 -8.43
C ILE A 39 11.93 9.76 -8.38
N LEU A 40 12.24 9.00 -7.31
CA LEU A 40 13.38 8.10 -7.24
C LEU A 40 12.90 6.67 -7.45
N THR A 41 13.68 5.92 -8.20
CA THR A 41 13.44 4.49 -8.47
C THR A 41 14.64 3.65 -8.03
N LYS A 42 14.52 2.33 -8.11
CA LYS A 42 15.63 1.43 -7.78
C LYS A 42 16.91 1.80 -8.51
N ASN A 43 16.83 2.11 -9.81
CA ASN A 43 18.00 2.45 -10.62
C ASN A 43 18.71 3.71 -10.10
N ASP A 44 17.95 4.72 -9.64
CA ASP A 44 18.54 5.95 -9.09
C ASP A 44 19.37 5.67 -7.83
N PHE A 45 18.98 4.69 -7.02
CA PHE A 45 19.75 4.26 -5.86
C PHE A 45 20.93 3.36 -6.24
N ASP A 46 20.72 2.42 -7.17
CA ASP A 46 21.76 1.44 -7.58
C ASP A 46 22.96 2.13 -8.24
N PHE A 47 22.74 3.25 -8.95
CA PHE A 47 23.79 4.02 -9.61
C PHE A 47 24.29 5.24 -8.83
N CYS A 48 23.78 5.47 -7.61
CA CYS A 48 24.19 6.58 -6.77
C CYS A 48 25.25 6.16 -5.74
N GLU A 49 26.52 6.40 -6.03
CA GLU A 49 27.62 6.12 -5.08
C GLU A 49 27.67 7.17 -3.95
N ASN A 50 27.35 8.42 -4.24
CA ASN A 50 27.41 9.50 -3.26
C ASN A 50 26.07 9.71 -2.58
N HIS A 51 25.84 9.06 -1.46
CA HIS A 51 24.61 9.18 -0.69
C HIS A 51 24.44 10.52 0.05
N ALA A 52 25.41 11.42 0.02
CA ALA A 52 25.28 12.79 0.54
C ALA A 52 24.53 13.72 -0.44
N LEU A 53 24.32 13.29 -1.69
CA LEU A 53 23.53 14.04 -2.65
C LEU A 53 22.08 14.18 -2.20
N LYS A 54 21.48 15.34 -2.54
CA LYS A 54 20.06 15.59 -2.35
C LYS A 54 19.25 14.88 -3.44
N ALA A 55 18.09 14.38 -3.12
CA ALA A 55 17.21 13.65 -4.04
C ALA A 55 16.95 14.40 -5.36
N LYS A 56 16.79 15.73 -5.30
CA LYS A 56 16.59 16.59 -6.47
C LYS A 56 17.72 16.57 -7.50
N GLN A 57 18.92 16.09 -7.11
CA GLN A 57 20.09 16.05 -8.00
C GLN A 57 20.09 14.81 -8.90
N ILE A 58 19.38 13.74 -8.48
CA ILE A 58 19.36 12.47 -9.20
C ILE A 58 17.96 12.01 -9.61
N MET A 59 16.88 12.65 -9.09
CA MET A 59 15.51 12.25 -9.37
C MET A 59 15.13 12.42 -10.84
N THR A 60 14.22 11.59 -11.30
CA THR A 60 13.52 11.77 -12.58
C THR A 60 12.42 12.83 -12.40
N ARG A 61 12.51 13.93 -13.18
CA ARG A 61 11.57 15.07 -13.11
C ARG A 61 10.42 14.96 -14.12
N LYS A 62 10.68 14.44 -15.32
CA LYS A 62 9.64 14.31 -16.35
C LYS A 62 8.78 13.09 -16.05
N LEU A 63 7.68 13.32 -15.35
CA LEU A 63 6.77 12.29 -14.92
C LEU A 63 5.51 12.26 -15.77
N ILE A 64 4.96 11.06 -15.94
CA ILE A 64 3.59 10.86 -16.40
C ILE A 64 2.72 10.80 -15.13
N THR A 65 1.67 11.59 -15.09
CA THR A 65 0.75 11.68 -13.96
C THR A 65 -0.69 11.46 -14.41
N GLY A 66 -1.55 11.06 -13.48
CA GLY A 66 -2.99 11.00 -13.67
C GLY A 66 -3.70 12.05 -12.81
N ASP A 67 -4.96 12.32 -13.13
CA ASP A 67 -5.88 13.09 -12.30
C ASP A 67 -6.36 12.23 -11.11
N PRO A 68 -6.72 12.81 -9.95
CA PRO A 68 -7.26 12.06 -8.81
C PRO A 68 -8.48 11.19 -9.12
N LYS A 69 -9.20 11.49 -10.19
CA LYS A 69 -10.37 10.73 -10.66
C LYS A 69 -10.04 9.69 -11.73
N THR A 70 -8.78 9.54 -12.12
CA THR A 70 -8.34 8.57 -13.12
C THR A 70 -8.80 7.16 -12.72
N SER A 71 -9.57 6.51 -13.59
CA SER A 71 -10.04 5.16 -13.35
C SER A 71 -8.91 4.12 -13.47
N LEU A 72 -9.10 2.94 -12.88
CA LEU A 72 -8.12 1.85 -12.98
C LEU A 72 -7.82 1.46 -14.45
N ARG A 73 -8.84 1.42 -15.32
CA ARG A 73 -8.67 1.08 -16.74
C ARG A 73 -7.86 2.14 -17.48
N GLU A 74 -8.13 3.40 -17.21
CA GLU A 74 -7.38 4.52 -17.77
C GLU A 74 -5.95 4.55 -17.26
N ALA A 75 -5.76 4.35 -15.95
CA ALA A 75 -4.43 4.22 -15.35
C ALA A 75 -3.62 3.09 -15.99
N TYR A 76 -4.23 1.92 -16.20
CA TYR A 76 -3.60 0.80 -16.89
C TYR A 76 -3.11 1.21 -18.27
N ARG A 77 -3.98 1.82 -19.10
CA ARG A 77 -3.65 2.27 -20.45
C ARG A 77 -2.49 3.27 -20.44
N ILE A 78 -2.56 4.30 -19.60
CA ILE A 78 -1.49 5.32 -19.48
C ILE A 78 -0.16 4.66 -19.11
N MET A 79 -0.17 3.74 -18.15
CA MET A 79 1.04 3.07 -17.68
C MET A 79 1.62 2.11 -18.72
N GLU A 80 0.76 1.38 -19.46
CA GLU A 80 1.16 0.45 -20.51
C GLU A 80 1.76 1.19 -21.71
N GLU A 81 1.08 2.21 -22.26
CA GLU A 81 1.51 3.02 -23.38
C GLU A 81 2.87 3.71 -23.10
N ASN A 82 3.05 4.19 -21.88
CA ASN A 82 4.25 4.92 -21.47
C ASN A 82 5.32 4.02 -20.81
N LYS A 83 5.08 2.71 -20.70
CA LYS A 83 5.97 1.72 -20.05
C LYS A 83 6.38 2.14 -18.63
N LYS A 84 5.42 2.68 -17.85
CA LYS A 84 5.64 3.14 -16.48
C LYS A 84 5.07 2.16 -15.46
N LYS A 85 5.85 1.86 -14.42
CA LYS A 85 5.42 0.99 -13.31
C LYS A 85 4.67 1.73 -12.20
N VAL A 86 4.74 3.06 -12.22
CA VAL A 86 4.17 3.94 -11.19
C VAL A 86 3.49 5.12 -11.87
N LEU A 87 2.25 5.44 -11.46
CA LEU A 87 1.47 6.59 -11.94
C LEU A 87 1.03 7.42 -10.74
N PRO A 88 1.72 8.53 -10.44
CA PRO A 88 1.25 9.48 -9.42
C PRO A 88 -0.04 10.15 -9.87
N LEU A 89 -0.97 10.34 -8.93
CA LEU A 89 -2.20 11.09 -9.13
C LEU A 89 -2.03 12.47 -8.48
N VAL A 90 -2.18 13.51 -9.27
CA VAL A 90 -2.00 14.89 -8.80
C VAL A 90 -3.23 15.73 -9.10
N ASP A 91 -3.54 16.66 -8.20
CA ASP A 91 -4.59 17.65 -8.44
C ASP A 91 -4.10 18.79 -9.33
N ARG A 92 -4.97 19.78 -9.56
CA ARG A 92 -4.69 20.95 -10.40
C ARG A 92 -3.55 21.82 -9.87
N ASP A 93 -3.29 21.76 -8.56
CA ASP A 93 -2.19 22.48 -7.91
C ASP A 93 -0.89 21.66 -7.91
N GLY A 94 -0.87 20.48 -8.53
CA GLY A 94 0.28 19.57 -8.57
C GLY A 94 0.50 18.77 -7.29
N LYS A 95 -0.43 18.82 -6.32
CA LYS A 95 -0.32 18.09 -5.07
C LYS A 95 -0.71 16.62 -5.24
N ILE A 96 0.07 15.74 -4.62
CA ILE A 96 -0.12 14.29 -4.70
C ILE A 96 -1.38 13.90 -3.93
N LYS A 97 -2.32 13.23 -4.61
CA LYS A 97 -3.57 12.68 -4.05
C LYS A 97 -3.58 11.16 -3.98
N GLY A 98 -2.77 10.51 -4.79
CA GLY A 98 -2.72 9.06 -4.84
C GLY A 98 -1.54 8.54 -5.64
N LEU A 99 -1.48 7.22 -5.75
CA LEU A 99 -0.48 6.50 -6.52
C LEU A 99 -1.08 5.19 -7.01
N TYR A 100 -0.96 4.92 -8.30
CA TYR A 100 -1.18 3.59 -8.84
C TYR A 100 0.16 2.92 -9.13
N THR A 101 0.26 1.62 -8.79
CA THR A 101 1.34 0.76 -9.29
C THR A 101 0.81 -0.15 -10.39
N PHE A 102 1.62 -0.43 -11.40
CA PHE A 102 1.20 -1.28 -12.53
C PHE A 102 0.79 -2.69 -12.09
N SER A 103 1.51 -3.25 -11.11
CA SER A 103 1.21 -4.57 -10.55
C SER A 103 -0.16 -4.62 -9.89
N ASP A 104 -0.51 -3.60 -9.08
CA ASP A 104 -1.80 -3.56 -8.40
C ASP A 104 -2.95 -3.33 -9.38
N VAL A 105 -2.79 -2.38 -10.31
CA VAL A 105 -3.79 -2.09 -11.34
C VAL A 105 -4.04 -3.32 -12.20
N LYS A 106 -2.96 -4.00 -12.65
CA LYS A 106 -3.05 -5.23 -13.43
C LYS A 106 -3.75 -6.35 -12.65
N ARG A 107 -3.38 -6.54 -11.38
CA ARG A 107 -3.98 -7.54 -10.49
C ARG A 107 -5.48 -7.29 -10.31
N ILE A 108 -5.89 -6.04 -10.09
CA ILE A 108 -7.31 -5.70 -9.87
C ILE A 108 -8.12 -5.85 -11.16
N LEU A 109 -7.58 -5.47 -12.32
CA LEU A 109 -8.32 -5.51 -13.59
C LEU A 109 -8.36 -6.89 -14.23
N PHE A 110 -7.30 -7.67 -14.11
CA PHE A 110 -7.10 -8.93 -14.84
C PHE A 110 -6.79 -10.12 -13.94
N GLY A 111 -6.62 -9.88 -12.62
CA GLY A 111 -6.46 -10.96 -11.67
C GLY A 111 -7.72 -11.83 -11.64
N ASP A 112 -7.54 -13.13 -11.59
CA ASP A 112 -8.66 -14.04 -11.40
C ASP A 112 -9.23 -13.81 -9.99
N SER A 113 -10.40 -13.16 -9.91
CA SER A 113 -11.11 -12.90 -8.66
C SER A 113 -11.42 -14.19 -7.88
N LYS A 114 -11.43 -15.34 -8.56
CA LYS A 114 -11.58 -16.67 -7.94
C LYS A 114 -10.34 -17.11 -7.16
N THR A 115 -9.18 -16.53 -7.44
CA THR A 115 -7.91 -16.87 -6.77
C THR A 115 -7.74 -16.14 -5.43
N PHE A 116 -8.51 -15.08 -5.18
CA PHE A 116 -8.38 -14.28 -3.96
C PHE A 116 -9.70 -14.29 -3.18
N ASN A 117 -9.59 -14.55 -1.88
CA ASN A 117 -10.72 -14.45 -0.96
C ASN A 117 -11.00 -12.97 -0.63
N VAL A 118 -11.74 -12.30 -1.50
CA VAL A 118 -12.08 -10.88 -1.38
C VAL A 118 -13.58 -10.64 -1.14
N ASP A 119 -13.90 -9.53 -0.50
CA ASP A 119 -15.26 -9.04 -0.36
C ASP A 119 -15.75 -8.37 -1.67
N LYS A 120 -17.02 -7.92 -1.67
CA LYS A 120 -17.62 -7.21 -2.81
C LYS A 120 -16.92 -5.90 -3.20
N ASN A 121 -16.09 -5.36 -2.32
CA ASN A 121 -15.31 -4.13 -2.54
C ASN A 121 -13.87 -4.43 -2.97
N GLY A 122 -13.51 -5.71 -3.18
CA GLY A 122 -12.17 -6.14 -3.56
C GLY A 122 -11.16 -6.16 -2.40
N ARG A 123 -11.59 -6.07 -1.13
CA ARG A 123 -10.71 -6.18 0.04
C ARG A 123 -10.57 -7.64 0.44
N LEU A 124 -9.38 -8.05 0.86
CA LEU A 124 -9.16 -9.38 1.40
C LEU A 124 -10.05 -9.62 2.63
N ARG A 125 -10.73 -10.75 2.66
CA ARG A 125 -11.44 -11.20 3.84
C ARG A 125 -10.45 -11.70 4.88
N VAL A 126 -10.71 -11.35 6.14
CA VAL A 126 -9.84 -11.68 7.27
C VAL A 126 -10.61 -12.51 8.28
N ALA A 127 -10.00 -13.61 8.70
CA ALA A 127 -10.48 -14.42 9.80
C ALA A 127 -9.59 -14.23 11.04
N ALA A 128 -10.20 -14.27 12.23
CA ALA A 128 -9.48 -14.20 13.48
C ALA A 128 -9.92 -15.33 14.43
N ALA A 129 -8.95 -15.94 15.10
CA ALA A 129 -9.20 -16.98 16.09
C ALA A 129 -9.47 -16.39 17.48
N VAL A 130 -10.39 -16.99 18.20
CA VAL A 130 -10.70 -16.73 19.61
C VAL A 130 -10.73 -18.03 20.39
N GLY A 131 -10.45 -17.98 21.70
CA GLY A 131 -10.62 -19.13 22.59
C GLY A 131 -12.06 -19.31 23.01
N VAL A 132 -12.25 -19.75 24.24
CA VAL A 132 -13.56 -19.93 24.90
C VAL A 132 -13.65 -19.07 26.17
N TYR A 133 -14.87 -18.87 26.69
CA TYR A 133 -15.17 -18.10 27.92
C TYR A 133 -15.04 -16.58 27.75
N ASP A 134 -14.99 -15.86 28.86
CA ASP A 134 -15.14 -14.40 28.93
C ASP A 134 -14.12 -13.62 28.07
N ASP A 135 -12.87 -14.07 27.98
CA ASP A 135 -11.84 -13.47 27.13
C ASP A 135 -12.23 -13.50 25.64
N ALA A 136 -12.91 -14.57 25.21
CA ALA A 136 -13.38 -14.69 23.83
C ALA A 136 -14.41 -13.61 23.50
N PHE A 137 -15.36 -13.32 24.39
CA PHE A 137 -16.40 -12.32 24.15
C PHE A 137 -15.84 -10.91 24.02
N GLU A 138 -14.92 -10.51 24.89
CA GLU A 138 -14.28 -9.20 24.79
C GLU A 138 -13.44 -9.08 23.50
N ARG A 139 -12.70 -10.12 23.15
CA ARG A 139 -11.93 -10.17 21.91
C ARG A 139 -12.84 -10.06 20.68
N VAL A 140 -13.97 -10.79 20.64
CA VAL A 140 -14.94 -10.73 19.54
C VAL A 140 -15.51 -9.33 19.39
N LYS A 141 -15.84 -8.62 20.47
CA LYS A 141 -16.33 -7.22 20.41
C LYS A 141 -15.30 -6.30 19.72
N HIS A 142 -14.02 -6.46 20.03
CA HIS A 142 -12.95 -5.69 19.35
C HIS A 142 -12.84 -6.07 17.87
N LEU A 143 -12.85 -7.35 17.53
CA LEU A 143 -12.77 -7.85 16.15
C LEU A 143 -13.93 -7.35 15.28
N ILE A 144 -15.16 -7.29 15.85
CA ILE A 144 -16.33 -6.73 15.14
C ILE A 144 -16.12 -5.24 14.84
N ARG A 145 -15.57 -4.46 15.77
CA ARG A 145 -15.25 -3.03 15.54
C ARG A 145 -14.26 -2.85 14.42
N GLU A 146 -13.27 -3.75 14.33
CA GLU A 146 -12.27 -3.76 13.26
C GLU A 146 -12.77 -4.43 11.95
N LYS A 147 -14.05 -4.83 11.92
CA LYS A 147 -14.74 -5.38 10.73
C LYS A 147 -14.10 -6.67 10.21
N VAL A 148 -13.73 -7.58 11.10
CA VAL A 148 -13.31 -8.94 10.72
C VAL A 148 -14.47 -9.64 10.01
N ASP A 149 -14.15 -10.46 9.00
CA ASP A 149 -15.18 -11.13 8.18
C ASP A 149 -15.61 -12.48 8.78
N LEU A 150 -14.73 -13.13 9.55
CA LEU A 150 -14.97 -14.45 10.14
C LEU A 150 -14.28 -14.57 11.50
N VAL A 151 -15.00 -15.09 12.47
CA VAL A 151 -14.43 -15.49 13.76
C VAL A 151 -14.41 -17.01 13.83
N ILE A 152 -13.29 -17.58 14.29
CA ILE A 152 -13.10 -19.00 14.44
C ILE A 152 -12.84 -19.29 15.92
N ILE A 153 -13.64 -20.17 16.54
CA ILE A 153 -13.36 -20.66 17.89
C ILE A 153 -12.30 -21.76 17.74
N ASP A 154 -11.08 -21.48 18.21
CA ASP A 154 -9.94 -22.38 18.12
C ASP A 154 -9.61 -22.95 19.51
N THR A 155 -9.82 -24.25 19.65
CA THR A 155 -9.59 -25.00 20.89
C THR A 155 -9.07 -26.42 20.59
N ALA A 156 -8.47 -27.06 21.58
CA ALA A 156 -7.99 -28.41 21.47
C ALA A 156 -9.10 -29.46 21.19
N HIS A 157 -10.33 -29.16 21.65
CA HIS A 157 -11.48 -30.05 21.49
C HIS A 157 -12.72 -29.23 21.09
N GLY A 158 -13.10 -29.34 19.81
CA GLY A 158 -14.22 -28.58 19.24
C GLY A 158 -15.60 -28.97 19.83
N ASP A 159 -15.76 -30.22 20.28
CA ASP A 159 -16.99 -30.71 20.96
C ASP A 159 -16.83 -30.64 22.47
N SER A 160 -16.56 -29.46 22.99
CA SER A 160 -16.47 -29.18 24.42
C SER A 160 -17.59 -28.28 24.89
N LYS A 161 -17.95 -28.37 26.16
CA LYS A 161 -18.97 -27.52 26.79
C LYS A 161 -18.66 -26.03 26.59
N GLY A 162 -17.37 -25.65 26.74
CA GLY A 162 -16.93 -24.26 26.55
C GLY A 162 -17.16 -23.74 25.14
N VAL A 163 -16.92 -24.55 24.10
CA VAL A 163 -17.22 -24.18 22.71
C VAL A 163 -18.70 -23.98 22.48
N ILE A 164 -19.55 -24.91 23.00
CA ILE A 164 -21.00 -24.86 22.86
C ILE A 164 -21.58 -23.63 23.56
N GLU A 165 -21.05 -23.27 24.73
CA GLU A 165 -21.47 -22.06 25.47
C GLU A 165 -21.03 -20.77 24.78
N THR A 166 -19.82 -20.77 24.17
CA THR A 166 -19.30 -19.59 23.45
C THR A 166 -20.02 -19.34 22.12
N LEU A 167 -20.61 -20.38 21.51
CA LEU A 167 -21.41 -20.28 20.28
C LEU A 167 -22.82 -19.72 20.48
N LYS A 168 -23.36 -19.76 21.69
CA LYS A 168 -24.71 -19.26 22.05
C LYS A 168 -24.69 -17.77 22.32
#